data_7a4ff48bc7ea644552f8bb2284ce4175
#
_entry.id   7a4ff48bc7ea644552f8bb2284ce4175
#
_cell.length_a   1.000
_cell.length_b   1.000
_cell.length_c   1.000
_cell.angle_alpha   90.00
_cell.angle_beta   90.00
_cell.angle_gamma   90.00
#
_symmetry.space_group_name_H-M   'P 1'
#
loop_
_entity.id
_entity.type
_entity.pdbx_description
1 polymer ?
#
loop_
_entity_poly.entity_id
_entity_poly.type
_entity_poly.pdbx_seq_one_letter_code
_entity_poly.pdbx_strand_id
1 'polypeptide(L)' 'MSTMHTLPAPGSLLRLRHVLQLVPVSKSTWWAGVASGRFPQGIKLSERVTCWRSEDIARLIEDAAQRGAGAKEAA' A
#
# COMPACT_ATOMS: atom_id res chain seq x y z
N MET A 1 -6.12 -2.03 23.39
CA MET A 1 -6.02 -1.95 22.96
C MET A 1 -6.08 -1.48 22.18
N SER A 2 -5.95 -1.34 21.74
CA SER A 2 -5.87 -0.96 21.02
C SER A 2 -6.02 -0.80 20.21
N THR A 3 -6.11 -0.81 19.66
CA THR A 3 -6.20 -0.76 18.92
C THR A 3 -6.40 -0.34 18.00
N MET A 4 -6.61 -0.21 17.54
CA MET A 4 -6.81 0.17 16.63
C MET A 4 -6.08 0.76 15.92
N HIS A 5 -5.61 0.68 15.35
CA HIS A 5 -4.96 1.36 14.68
C HIS A 5 -5.14 1.18 13.42
N THR A 6 -4.93 2.04 12.72
CA THR A 6 -5.13 1.97 11.38
C THR A 6 -3.97 1.42 10.68
N LEU A 7 -2.80 1.60 11.21
CA LEU A 7 -1.61 1.08 10.56
C LEU A 7 -1.23 -0.25 11.15
N PRO A 8 -0.87 -1.21 10.32
CA PRO A 8 -0.47 -2.51 10.84
C PRO A 8 0.87 -2.45 11.54
N ALA A 9 1.14 -3.42 12.34
CA ALA A 9 2.40 -3.51 13.04
C ALA A 9 3.52 -3.74 12.04
N PRO A 10 4.73 -3.23 12.33
CA PRO A 10 5.85 -3.47 11.45
C PRO A 10 6.13 -4.96 11.33
N GLY A 11 6.55 -5.38 10.15
CA GLY A 11 6.85 -6.77 9.92
C GLY A 11 5.66 -7.61 9.52
N SER A 12 4.49 -7.03 9.44
CA SER A 12 3.30 -7.75 9.02
C SER A 12 3.24 -7.87 7.51
N LEU A 13 2.50 -8.85 7.04
CA LEU A 13 2.21 -9.00 5.63
C LEU A 13 0.75 -8.69 5.39
N LEU A 14 0.49 -7.93 4.35
CA LEU A 14 -0.85 -7.45 4.05
C LEU A 14 -1.32 -8.03 2.73
N ARG A 15 -2.55 -8.50 2.71
CA ARG A 15 -3.18 -8.91 1.47
C ARG A 15 -3.67 -7.68 0.73
N LEU A 16 -3.98 -7.87 -0.54
CA LEU A 16 -4.37 -6.73 -1.38
C LEU A 16 -5.55 -5.97 -0.79
N ARG A 17 -6.54 -6.65 -0.29
CA ARG A 17 -7.69 -5.94 0.25
C ARG A 17 -7.32 -5.07 1.44
N HIS A 18 -6.36 -5.49 2.23
CA HIS A 18 -5.88 -4.66 3.34
C HIS A 18 -5.09 -3.47 2.81
N VAL A 19 -4.28 -3.70 1.79
CA VAL A 19 -3.53 -2.62 1.18
C VAL A 19 -4.47 -1.56 0.64
N LEU A 20 -5.54 -1.97 -0.01
CA LEU A 20 -6.47 -1.02 -0.60
C LEU A 20 -7.29 -0.28 0.44
N GLN A 21 -7.38 -0.79 1.65
CA GLN A 21 -7.99 -0.05 2.72
C GLN A 21 -7.09 1.07 3.21
N LEU A 22 -5.79 0.86 3.13
CA LEU A 22 -4.83 1.86 3.56
C LEU A 22 -4.50 2.84 2.43
N VAL A 23 -4.51 2.36 1.21
CA VAL A 23 -4.23 3.18 0.04
C VAL A 23 -5.47 3.10 -0.85
N PRO A 24 -6.37 4.05 -0.73
CA PRO A 24 -7.71 3.94 -1.33
C PRO A 24 -7.71 4.23 -2.82
N VAL A 25 -7.22 3.31 -3.59
CA VAL A 25 -7.29 3.38 -5.04
C VAL A 25 -7.99 2.13 -5.54
N SER A 26 -8.37 2.12 -6.79
CA SER A 26 -9.02 0.96 -7.35
C SER A 26 -7.99 -0.14 -7.54
N LYS A 27 -8.48 -1.35 -7.68
CA LYS A 27 -7.62 -2.50 -7.89
C LYS A 27 -6.80 -2.34 -9.16
N SER A 28 -7.43 -1.89 -10.24
CA SER A 28 -6.69 -1.70 -11.48
C SER A 28 -5.64 -0.62 -11.34
N THR A 29 -5.94 0.44 -10.63
CA THR A 29 -4.96 1.50 -10.39
C THR A 29 -3.78 0.96 -9.60
N TRP A 30 -4.08 0.13 -8.60
CA TRP A 30 -3.01 -0.44 -7.80
C TRP A 30 -2.07 -1.30 -8.66
N TRP A 31 -2.64 -2.19 -9.46
CA TRP A 31 -1.82 -3.07 -10.28
C TRP A 31 -1.05 -2.32 -11.35
N ALA A 32 -1.65 -1.27 -11.90
CA ALA A 32 -0.94 -0.42 -12.84
C ALA A 32 0.25 0.26 -12.18
N GLY A 33 0.08 0.70 -10.95
CA GLY A 33 1.17 1.32 -10.22
C GLY A 33 2.28 0.34 -9.88
N VAL A 34 1.91 -0.90 -9.55
CA VAL A 34 2.91 -1.93 -9.29
C VAL A 34 3.70 -2.22 -10.57
N ALA A 35 3.01 -2.32 -11.68
CA ALA A 35 3.67 -2.61 -12.96
C ALA A 35 4.60 -1.49 -13.39
N SER A 36 4.24 -0.25 -13.10
CA SER A 36 5.05 0.89 -13.50
C SER A 36 6.16 1.21 -12.51
N GLY A 37 6.18 0.54 -11.37
CA GLY A 37 7.19 0.79 -10.36
C GLY A 37 6.84 1.88 -9.38
N ARG A 38 5.65 2.45 -9.46
CA ARG A 38 5.24 3.49 -8.52
C ARG A 38 4.88 2.92 -7.17
N PHE A 39 4.37 1.70 -7.15
CA PHE A 39 3.97 1.04 -5.93
C PHE A 39 4.87 -0.16 -5.71
N PRO A 40 5.03 -0.60 -4.46
CA PRO A 40 5.95 -1.69 -4.18
C PRO A 40 5.47 -3.01 -4.77
N GLN A 41 6.43 -3.84 -5.10
CA GLN A 41 6.13 -5.16 -5.64
C GLN A 41 5.66 -6.08 -4.53
N GLY A 42 4.70 -6.92 -4.85
CA GLY A 42 4.22 -7.86 -3.88
C GLY A 42 5.16 -9.05 -3.71
N ILE A 43 5.01 -9.72 -2.59
CA ILE A 43 5.71 -10.95 -2.31
C ILE A 43 4.77 -12.10 -2.58
N LYS A 44 5.16 -12.99 -3.47
CA LYS A 44 4.31 -14.10 -3.81
C LYS A 44 4.53 -15.23 -2.84
N LEU A 45 3.59 -15.47 -1.97
CA LEU A 45 3.70 -16.54 -1.01
C LEU A 45 3.28 -17.87 -1.60
N SER A 46 2.35 -17.84 -2.53
CA SER A 46 1.95 -19.03 -3.26
C SER A 46 1.34 -18.57 -4.57
N GLU A 47 0.85 -19.49 -5.34
CA GLU A 47 0.33 -19.15 -6.66
C GLU A 47 -0.76 -18.11 -6.62
N ARG A 48 -1.56 -18.13 -5.58
CA ARG A 48 -2.68 -17.21 -5.52
C ARG A 48 -2.60 -16.21 -4.39
N VAL A 49 -1.50 -16.23 -3.65
CA VAL A 49 -1.40 -15.36 -2.48
C VAL A 49 -0.23 -14.41 -2.68
N THR A 50 -0.54 -13.16 -2.84
CA THR A 50 0.44 -12.10 -2.92
C THR A 50 0.23 -11.17 -1.75
N CYS A 51 1.30 -10.81 -1.09
CA CYS A 51 1.24 -9.94 0.07
C CYS A 51 2.24 -8.83 -0.07
N TRP A 52 2.05 -7.79 0.71
CA TRP A 52 2.97 -6.67 0.75
C TRP A 52 3.43 -6.47 2.18
N ARG A 53 4.67 -6.10 2.35
CA ARG A 53 5.18 -5.83 3.68
C ARG A 53 4.57 -4.55 4.21
N SER A 54 4.18 -4.59 5.48
CA SER A 54 3.58 -3.40 6.07
C SER A 54 4.52 -2.22 6.03
N GLU A 55 5.82 -2.46 6.14
CA GLU A 55 6.80 -1.39 6.07
C GLU A 55 6.82 -0.71 4.72
N ASP A 56 6.68 -1.50 3.66
CA ASP A 56 6.66 -0.93 2.32
C ASP A 56 5.41 -0.08 2.11
N ILE A 57 4.29 -0.55 2.63
CA ILE A 57 3.05 0.20 2.50
C ILE A 57 3.10 1.46 3.34
N ALA A 58 3.67 1.39 4.53
CA ALA A 58 3.81 2.57 5.36
C ALA A 58 4.68 3.62 4.69
N ARG A 59 5.76 3.18 4.06
CA ARG A 59 6.63 4.09 3.34
C ARG A 59 5.91 4.73 2.16
N LEU A 60 5.11 3.94 1.46
CA LEU A 60 4.33 4.45 0.35
C LEU A 60 3.35 5.52 0.82
N ILE A 61 2.70 5.29 1.95
CA ILE A 61 1.75 6.25 2.48
C ILE A 61 2.46 7.53 2.86
N GLU A 62 3.62 7.43 3.48
CA GLU A 62 4.36 8.61 3.84
C GLU A 62 4.82 9.39 2.64
N ASP A 63 5.30 8.68 1.63
CA ASP A 63 5.71 9.32 0.39
C ASP A 63 4.54 10.04 -0.25
N ALA A 64 3.41 9.38 -0.31
CA ALA A 64 2.24 9.97 -0.92
C ALA A 64 1.77 11.19 -0.16
N ALA A 65 1.84 11.15 1.15
CA ALA A 65 1.42 12.28 1.95
C ALA A 65 2.32 13.48 1.71
N GLN A 66 3.62 13.25 1.62
CA GLN A 66 4.54 14.34 1.37
C GLN A 66 4.37 14.90 -0.03
N ARG A 67 4.21 14.04 -1.00
CA ARG A 67 4.01 14.50 -2.34
C ARG A 67 2.68 15.16 -2.49
N GLY A 68 1.66 14.59 -1.85
CA GLY A 68 0.32 15.11 -1.95
C GLY A 68 0.19 16.49 -1.36
N ALA A 69 0.97 16.76 -0.32
CA ALA A 69 0.92 18.06 0.28
C ALA A 69 1.34 19.13 -0.72
N GLY A 70 2.20 18.78 -1.62
CA GLY A 70 2.62 19.73 -2.61
C GLY A 70 1.86 19.64 -3.86
N ALA A 71 1.37 18.48 -4.20
CA ALA A 71 0.83 18.36 -5.48
C ALA A 71 -0.60 18.34 -5.48
N LYS A 72 -1.16 18.36 -5.02
CA LYS A 72 -2.34 18.25 -5.09
C LYS A 72 -2.97 18.43 -6.21
N GLU A 73 -2.97 18.28 -6.99
CA GLU A 73 -3.50 18.42 -7.88
C GLU A 73 -3.92 17.68 -8.44
N ALA A 74 -3.81 17.23 -8.50
CA ALA A 74 -4.05 16.47 -9.03
C ALA A 74 -5.21 16.27 -9.25
N ALA A 75 -5.56 16.43 -9.28
CA ALA A 75 -6.39 16.14 -9.36
C ALA A 75 -7.03 15.98 -9.79
#